data_084ae7eb42b14d8700e2be52c787cc54
#
_entry.id   084ae7eb42b14d8700e2be52c787cc54
#
_cell.length_a   1.000
_cell.length_b   1.000
_cell.length_c   1.000
_cell.angle_alpha   90.00
_cell.angle_beta   90.00
_cell.angle_gamma   90.00
#
_symmetry.space_group_name_H-M   'P 1'
#
loop_
_entity.id
_entity.type
_entity.pdbx_description
1 polymer ?
#
loop_
_entity_poly.entity_id
_entity_poly.type
_entity_poly.pdbx_seq_one_letter_code
_entity_poly.pdbx_strand_id
1 'polypeptide(L)'
;MVVFRSLNDRLINEVVVGSRREQAEWRRERLLDAALDVFAVKGIDGASVKDIAAAAEVTPGLLYHYFAGKEALVTALLRERGFAGQLRELLEQARGRPASEVLPRVMREFDGLLADNAKLLRLFFAAGHSHENVRAVLAEFVAEGRAVLADYLRSRVAAGELRDHDAHTTATALFATLAVGRSAGNPVDVDELAGLVLHGLIRTDGGTPPEGEIDGA
;
A
#
# COMPACT_ATOMS: atom_id res chain seq x y z
N MET A 1 38.14 34.54 24.51
CA MET A 1 38.22 33.07 24.61
C MET A 1 36.87 32.45 25.02
N VAL A 2 35.75 32.85 24.38
CA VAL A 2 34.40 32.39 24.73
C VAL A 2 33.64 31.84 23.50
N VAL A 3 34.09 32.05 22.26
CA VAL A 3 33.38 31.71 21.04
C VAL A 3 33.55 30.24 20.60
N PHE A 4 34.62 29.59 20.98
CA PHE A 4 34.91 28.20 20.56
C PHE A 4 34.14 27.11 21.32
N ARG A 5 33.57 27.41 22.51
CA ARG A 5 32.80 26.43 23.29
C ARG A 5 31.40 26.19 22.73
N SER A 6 30.81 27.21 22.12
CA SER A 6 29.42 27.15 21.61
C SER A 6 29.26 26.33 20.33
N LEU A 7 30.26 26.27 19.44
CA LEU A 7 30.17 25.48 18.19
C LEU A 7 30.35 23.97 18.45
N ASN A 8 31.25 23.61 19.32
CA ASN A 8 31.48 22.19 19.65
C ASN A 8 30.30 21.57 20.42
N ASP A 9 29.67 22.35 21.32
CA ASP A 9 28.46 21.91 22.04
C ASP A 9 27.24 21.78 21.10
N ARG A 10 27.14 22.61 20.05
CA ARG A 10 26.10 22.45 19.01
C ARG A 10 26.30 21.23 18.13
N LEU A 11 27.53 21.00 17.65
CA LEU A 11 27.86 19.83 16.83
C LEU A 11 27.71 18.52 17.60
N ILE A 12 28.14 18.48 18.85
CA ILE A 12 27.97 17.31 19.75
C ILE A 12 26.48 17.07 20.00
N ASN A 13 25.69 18.11 20.21
CA ASN A 13 24.26 17.99 20.47
C ASN A 13 23.50 17.54 19.18
N GLU A 14 23.86 18.02 18.01
CA GLU A 14 23.26 17.58 16.72
C GLU A 14 23.62 16.13 16.41
N VAL A 15 24.87 15.70 16.62
CA VAL A 15 25.31 14.31 16.44
C VAL A 15 24.65 13.38 17.46
N VAL A 16 24.52 13.78 18.72
CA VAL A 16 23.90 12.98 19.79
C VAL A 16 22.37 12.90 19.57
N VAL A 17 21.74 13.96 19.08
CA VAL A 17 20.30 13.98 18.77
C VAL A 17 20.02 13.13 17.54
N GLY A 18 20.85 13.19 16.48
CA GLY A 18 20.78 12.30 15.31
C GLY A 18 20.86 10.83 15.72
N SER A 19 21.85 10.46 16.51
CA SER A 19 22.06 9.09 16.98
C SER A 19 20.91 8.57 17.87
N ARG A 20 20.33 9.41 18.71
CA ARG A 20 19.17 9.04 19.55
C ARG A 20 17.90 8.83 18.71
N ARG A 21 17.69 9.67 17.71
CA ARG A 21 16.56 9.55 16.79
C ARG A 21 16.67 8.30 15.93
N GLU A 22 17.83 8.04 15.36
CA GLU A 22 18.10 6.83 14.58
C GLU A 22 17.91 5.57 15.43
N GLN A 23 18.39 5.56 16.67
CA GLN A 23 18.17 4.45 17.60
C GLN A 23 16.69 4.26 17.95
N ALA A 24 15.91 5.34 18.08
CA ALA A 24 14.49 5.27 18.35
C ALA A 24 13.72 4.72 17.14
N GLU A 25 14.07 5.17 15.94
CA GLU A 25 13.51 4.67 14.68
C GLU A 25 13.84 3.18 14.48
N TRP A 26 15.08 2.78 14.69
CA TRP A 26 15.49 1.37 14.62
C TRP A 26 14.73 0.47 15.62
N ARG A 27 14.55 0.94 16.86
CA ARG A 27 13.77 0.19 17.86
C ARG A 27 12.29 0.08 17.47
N ARG A 28 11.75 1.15 16.91
CA ARG A 28 10.37 1.18 16.42
C ARG A 28 10.17 0.17 15.30
N GLU A 29 11.09 0.11 14.33
CA GLU A 29 11.09 -0.87 13.25
C GLU A 29 11.16 -2.31 13.77
N ARG A 30 12.07 -2.59 14.69
CA ARG A 30 12.14 -3.92 15.33
C ARG A 30 10.85 -4.34 16.03
N LEU A 31 10.16 -3.40 16.66
CA LEU A 31 8.87 -3.68 17.29
C LEU A 31 7.78 -3.99 16.25
N LEU A 32 7.80 -3.32 15.11
CA LEU A 32 6.87 -3.60 14.01
C LEU A 32 7.15 -4.96 13.35
N ASP A 33 8.41 -5.31 13.11
CA ASP A 33 8.79 -6.62 12.58
C ASP A 33 8.36 -7.75 13.52
N ALA A 34 8.67 -7.63 14.80
CA ALA A 34 8.26 -8.61 15.81
C ALA A 34 6.75 -8.71 15.94
N ALA A 35 6.04 -7.58 15.87
CA ALA A 35 4.58 -7.58 15.89
C ALA A 35 4.00 -8.31 14.67
N LEU A 36 4.52 -8.07 13.48
CA LEU A 36 4.09 -8.73 12.25
C LEU A 36 4.29 -10.25 12.34
N ASP A 37 5.44 -10.71 12.83
CA ASP A 37 5.74 -12.13 12.98
C ASP A 37 4.82 -12.80 14.02
N VAL A 38 4.61 -12.17 15.18
CA VAL A 38 3.72 -12.68 16.23
C VAL A 38 2.27 -12.72 15.76
N PHE A 39 1.81 -11.66 15.09
CA PHE A 39 0.46 -11.62 14.52
C PHE A 39 0.24 -12.64 13.41
N ALA A 40 1.26 -12.89 12.58
CA ALA A 40 1.17 -13.89 11.52
C ALA A 40 0.98 -15.32 12.04
N VAL A 41 1.51 -15.61 13.25
CA VAL A 41 1.43 -16.93 13.88
C VAL A 41 0.21 -17.07 14.78
N LYS A 42 -0.07 -16.06 15.61
CA LYS A 42 -1.09 -16.12 16.67
C LYS A 42 -2.40 -15.41 16.32
N GLY A 43 -2.44 -14.67 15.22
CA GLY A 43 -3.49 -13.69 14.96
C GLY A 43 -3.41 -12.48 15.91
N ILE A 44 -4.23 -11.44 15.66
CA ILE A 44 -4.26 -10.25 16.53
C ILE A 44 -4.83 -10.62 17.91
N ASP A 45 -5.89 -11.43 17.95
CA ASP A 45 -6.55 -11.79 19.21
C ASP A 45 -5.68 -12.67 20.10
N GLY A 46 -5.03 -13.67 19.52
CA GLY A 46 -4.18 -14.61 20.24
C GLY A 46 -2.82 -14.03 20.65
N ALA A 47 -2.40 -12.92 20.05
CA ALA A 47 -1.14 -12.25 20.38
C ALA A 47 -1.30 -11.39 21.63
N SER A 48 -0.27 -11.35 22.46
CA SER A 48 -0.17 -10.45 23.61
C SER A 48 0.98 -9.43 23.43
N VAL A 49 0.88 -8.29 24.09
CA VAL A 49 1.98 -7.32 24.16
C VAL A 49 3.26 -7.95 24.72
N LYS A 50 3.13 -8.91 25.65
CA LYS A 50 4.27 -9.65 26.20
C LYS A 50 4.95 -10.52 25.15
N ASP A 51 4.17 -11.20 24.29
CA ASP A 51 4.71 -12.02 23.20
C ASP A 51 5.52 -11.15 22.22
N ILE A 52 4.97 -9.99 21.84
CA ILE A 52 5.61 -9.06 20.91
C ILE A 52 6.88 -8.46 21.53
N ALA A 53 6.81 -8.04 22.80
CA ALA A 53 7.97 -7.51 23.49
C ALA A 53 9.09 -8.56 23.62
N ALA A 54 8.73 -9.82 23.92
CA ALA A 54 9.69 -10.93 23.98
C ALA A 54 10.33 -11.20 22.60
N ALA A 55 9.52 -11.21 21.53
CA ALA A 55 10.02 -11.40 20.16
C ALA A 55 10.93 -10.25 19.70
N ALA A 56 10.66 -9.02 20.14
CA ALA A 56 11.50 -7.85 19.87
C ALA A 56 12.72 -7.74 20.82
N GLU A 57 12.85 -8.64 21.80
CA GLU A 57 13.89 -8.61 22.86
C GLU A 57 13.89 -7.31 23.69
N VAL A 58 12.68 -6.83 24.01
CA VAL A 58 12.49 -5.62 24.82
C VAL A 58 11.55 -5.87 25.99
N THR A 59 11.47 -4.91 26.91
CA THR A 59 10.47 -4.97 27.98
C THR A 59 9.10 -4.52 27.49
N PRO A 60 7.98 -5.04 28.03
CA PRO A 60 6.63 -4.55 27.70
C PRO A 60 6.48 -3.04 27.94
N GLY A 61 7.13 -2.49 28.94
CA GLY A 61 7.13 -1.04 29.21
C GLY A 61 7.74 -0.22 28.07
N LEU A 62 8.82 -0.72 27.45
CA LEU A 62 9.41 -0.07 26.28
C LEU A 62 8.46 -0.13 25.07
N LEU A 63 7.76 -1.24 24.86
CA LEU A 63 6.76 -1.33 23.78
C LEU A 63 5.65 -0.29 23.98
N TYR A 64 5.12 -0.15 25.21
CA TYR A 64 4.10 0.85 25.52
C TYR A 64 4.58 2.30 25.34
N HIS A 65 5.88 2.54 25.42
CA HIS A 65 6.46 3.85 25.11
C HIS A 65 6.30 4.22 23.62
N TYR A 66 6.33 3.23 22.72
CA TYR A 66 6.20 3.45 21.27
C TYR A 66 4.78 3.28 20.75
N PHE A 67 4.01 2.36 21.31
CA PHE A 67 2.68 1.98 20.82
C PHE A 67 1.70 1.79 21.97
N ALA A 68 0.52 2.38 21.85
CA ALA A 68 -0.51 2.30 22.90
C ALA A 68 -1.10 0.88 23.11
N GLY A 69 -0.77 -0.08 22.23
CA GLY A 69 -1.23 -1.45 22.31
C GLY A 69 -1.21 -2.16 20.96
N LYS A 70 -1.85 -3.31 20.88
CA LYS A 70 -1.88 -4.16 19.66
C LYS A 70 -2.49 -3.45 18.45
N GLU A 71 -3.59 -2.76 18.63
CA GLU A 71 -4.28 -2.02 17.55
C GLU A 71 -3.40 -0.90 16.98
N ALA A 72 -2.65 -0.19 17.86
CA ALA A 72 -1.71 0.82 17.42
C ALA A 72 -0.57 0.24 16.58
N LEU A 73 -0.09 -0.97 16.93
CA LEU A 73 0.90 -1.69 16.14
C LEU A 73 0.36 -2.09 14.77
N VAL A 74 -0.88 -2.61 14.70
CA VAL A 74 -1.52 -2.95 13.42
C VAL A 74 -1.70 -1.72 12.55
N THR A 75 -2.16 -0.62 13.14
CA THR A 75 -2.31 0.67 12.44
C THR A 75 -0.97 1.18 11.90
N ALA A 76 0.10 1.08 12.69
CA ALA A 76 1.43 1.49 12.26
C ALA A 76 1.98 0.59 11.14
N LEU A 77 1.78 -0.74 11.23
CA LEU A 77 2.14 -1.67 10.17
C LEU A 77 1.46 -1.31 8.84
N LEU A 78 0.16 -0.98 8.87
CA LEU A 78 -0.58 -0.54 7.68
C LEU A 78 0.01 0.75 7.08
N ARG A 79 0.26 1.75 7.92
CA ARG A 79 0.70 3.07 7.47
C ARG A 79 2.14 3.09 7.00
N GLU A 80 3.03 2.36 7.66
CA GLU A 80 4.48 2.44 7.42
C GLU A 80 4.96 1.42 6.39
N ARG A 81 4.24 0.30 6.23
CA ARG A 81 4.53 -0.75 5.23
C ARG A 81 3.56 -0.72 4.06
N GLY A 82 2.70 0.28 4.01
CA GLY A 82 1.67 0.39 3.00
C GLY A 82 2.18 0.91 1.67
N PHE A 83 1.50 0.51 0.60
CA PHE A 83 1.87 0.77 -0.80
C PHE A 83 1.49 2.18 -1.30
N ALA A 84 0.58 2.90 -0.65
CA ALA A 84 0.01 4.13 -1.21
C ALA A 84 1.05 5.23 -1.52
N GLY A 85 2.08 5.36 -0.67
CA GLY A 85 3.18 6.29 -0.91
C GLY A 85 4.01 5.93 -2.14
N GLN A 86 4.43 4.68 -2.25
CA GLN A 86 5.20 4.15 -3.38
C GLN A 86 4.41 4.24 -4.69
N LEU A 87 3.10 3.93 -4.64
CA LEU A 87 2.21 4.08 -5.79
C LEU A 87 2.11 5.54 -6.25
N ARG A 88 2.00 6.47 -5.32
CA ARG A 88 1.96 7.90 -5.64
C ARG A 88 3.24 8.34 -6.35
N GLU A 89 4.40 8.02 -5.79
CA GLU A 89 5.70 8.34 -6.40
C GLU A 89 5.84 7.74 -7.80
N LEU A 90 5.46 6.46 -7.97
CA LEU A 90 5.49 5.77 -9.25
C LEU A 90 4.63 6.49 -10.30
N LEU A 91 3.40 6.86 -9.93
CA LEU A 91 2.46 7.52 -10.84
C LEU A 91 2.83 8.99 -11.10
N GLU A 92 3.45 9.68 -10.15
CA GLU A 92 4.00 11.01 -10.38
C GLU A 92 5.16 10.98 -11.38
N GLN A 93 6.09 10.03 -11.25
CA GLN A 93 7.18 9.81 -12.21
C GLN A 93 6.68 9.39 -13.60
N ALA A 94 5.55 8.72 -13.65
CA ALA A 94 4.91 8.26 -14.88
C ALA A 94 3.93 9.31 -15.48
N ARG A 95 3.85 10.50 -14.90
CA ARG A 95 2.94 11.56 -15.37
C ARG A 95 3.17 11.87 -16.86
N GLY A 96 2.09 11.83 -17.64
CA GLY A 96 2.14 12.07 -19.09
C GLY A 96 2.56 10.86 -19.94
N ARG A 97 2.98 9.74 -19.34
CA ARG A 97 3.24 8.50 -20.07
C ARG A 97 1.94 7.75 -20.36
N PRO A 98 1.88 6.97 -21.46
CA PRO A 98 0.68 6.27 -21.87
C PRO A 98 0.28 5.15 -20.89
N ALA A 99 -1.03 4.90 -20.78
CA ALA A 99 -1.58 3.86 -19.90
C ALA A 99 -1.08 2.46 -20.27
N SER A 100 -0.83 2.20 -21.54
CA SER A 100 -0.27 0.93 -22.04
C SER A 100 1.11 0.59 -21.46
N GLU A 101 1.88 1.60 -21.07
CA GLU A 101 3.20 1.39 -20.41
C GLU A 101 3.08 1.40 -18.89
N VAL A 102 2.26 2.32 -18.37
CA VAL A 102 2.20 2.60 -16.92
C VAL A 102 1.40 1.54 -16.18
N LEU A 103 0.25 1.14 -16.70
CA LEU A 103 -0.66 0.24 -16.01
C LEU A 103 -0.04 -1.15 -15.74
N PRO A 104 0.57 -1.84 -16.72
CA PRO A 104 1.24 -3.11 -16.46
C PRO A 104 2.39 -2.98 -15.44
N ARG A 105 3.13 -1.88 -15.48
CA ARG A 105 4.21 -1.63 -14.53
C ARG A 105 3.67 -1.44 -13.10
N VAL A 106 2.67 -0.59 -12.92
CA VAL A 106 2.03 -0.35 -11.61
C VAL A 106 1.50 -1.66 -11.03
N MET A 107 0.84 -2.46 -11.86
CA MET A 107 0.27 -3.73 -11.42
C MET A 107 1.35 -4.75 -11.04
N ARG A 108 2.45 -4.86 -11.79
CA ARG A 108 3.58 -5.74 -11.44
C ARG A 108 4.25 -5.31 -10.14
N GLU A 109 4.48 -4.02 -9.94
CA GLU A 109 5.07 -3.50 -8.70
C GLU A 109 4.14 -3.73 -7.50
N PHE A 110 2.84 -3.55 -7.68
CA PHE A 110 1.86 -3.87 -6.63
C PHE A 110 1.78 -5.36 -6.32
N ASP A 111 1.76 -6.22 -7.33
CA ASP A 111 1.77 -7.68 -7.15
C ASP A 111 3.03 -8.17 -6.44
N GLY A 112 4.21 -7.63 -6.82
CA GLY A 112 5.47 -7.89 -6.13
C GLY A 112 5.42 -7.47 -4.67
N LEU A 113 4.89 -6.28 -4.37
CA LEU A 113 4.72 -5.81 -3.01
C LEU A 113 3.79 -6.72 -2.18
N LEU A 114 2.69 -7.19 -2.77
CA LEU A 114 1.80 -8.15 -2.12
C LEU A 114 2.51 -9.48 -1.82
N ALA A 115 3.37 -9.94 -2.73
CA ALA A 115 4.17 -11.15 -2.54
C ALA A 115 5.18 -10.99 -1.40
N ASP A 116 5.92 -9.89 -1.39
CA ASP A 116 6.93 -9.59 -0.38
C ASP A 116 6.30 -9.40 1.01
N ASN A 117 5.05 -8.89 1.05
CA ASN A 117 4.31 -8.65 2.28
C ASN A 117 3.18 -9.66 2.53
N ALA A 118 3.34 -10.91 2.09
CA ALA A 118 2.29 -11.93 2.20
C ALA A 118 1.80 -12.17 3.64
N LYS A 119 2.66 -12.02 4.66
CA LYS A 119 2.27 -12.10 6.08
C LYS A 119 1.32 -10.97 6.45
N LEU A 120 1.64 -9.75 6.03
CA LEU A 120 0.83 -8.56 6.26
C LEU A 120 -0.52 -8.64 5.56
N LEU A 121 -0.54 -9.12 4.32
CA LEU A 121 -1.76 -9.33 3.54
C LEU A 121 -2.70 -10.31 4.25
N ARG A 122 -2.19 -11.47 4.70
CA ARG A 122 -2.99 -12.45 5.46
C ARG A 122 -3.53 -11.87 6.77
N LEU A 123 -2.70 -11.10 7.47
CA LEU A 123 -3.12 -10.42 8.69
C LEU A 123 -4.30 -9.48 8.43
N PHE A 124 -4.27 -8.71 7.35
CA PHE A 124 -5.34 -7.76 7.01
C PHE A 124 -6.64 -8.46 6.64
N PHE A 125 -6.58 -9.51 5.84
CA PHE A 125 -7.78 -10.29 5.52
C PHE A 125 -8.39 -10.93 6.77
N ALA A 126 -7.58 -11.44 7.69
CA ALA A 126 -8.06 -12.01 8.94
C ALA A 126 -8.62 -10.94 9.90
N ALA A 127 -7.92 -9.83 10.06
CA ALA A 127 -8.25 -8.77 11.03
C ALA A 127 -9.47 -7.93 10.63
N GLY A 128 -9.68 -7.73 9.33
CA GLY A 128 -10.81 -6.95 8.81
C GLY A 128 -12.18 -7.50 9.18
N HIS A 129 -12.28 -8.76 9.59
CA HIS A 129 -13.53 -9.39 10.05
C HIS A 129 -13.78 -9.22 11.55
N SER A 130 -12.73 -9.11 12.36
CA SER A 130 -12.81 -9.19 13.82
C SER A 130 -12.64 -7.86 14.55
N HIS A 131 -12.00 -6.86 13.92
CA HIS A 131 -11.61 -5.60 14.57
C HIS A 131 -12.07 -4.39 13.78
N GLU A 132 -13.05 -3.65 14.30
CA GLU A 132 -13.64 -2.50 13.61
C GLU A 132 -12.62 -1.37 13.36
N ASN A 133 -11.76 -1.07 14.34
CA ASN A 133 -10.71 -0.06 14.20
C ASN A 133 -9.69 -0.43 13.12
N VAL A 134 -9.30 -1.71 13.06
CA VAL A 134 -8.38 -2.24 12.02
C VAL A 134 -9.04 -2.18 10.65
N ARG A 135 -10.32 -2.53 10.57
CA ARG A 135 -11.12 -2.44 9.33
C ARG A 135 -11.20 -1.01 8.82
N ALA A 136 -11.42 -0.02 9.70
CA ALA A 136 -11.48 1.38 9.31
C ALA A 136 -10.13 1.85 8.73
N VAL A 137 -9.01 1.56 9.40
CA VAL A 137 -7.67 1.92 8.92
C VAL A 137 -7.34 1.22 7.60
N LEU A 138 -7.71 -0.06 7.45
CA LEU A 138 -7.55 -0.80 6.20
C LEU A 138 -8.39 -0.18 5.08
N ALA A 139 -9.62 0.22 5.36
CA ALA A 139 -10.50 0.86 4.39
C ALA A 139 -9.93 2.21 3.91
N GLU A 140 -9.40 3.03 4.83
CA GLU A 140 -8.70 4.28 4.47
C GLU A 140 -7.49 4.01 3.59
N PHE A 141 -6.67 3.05 3.96
CA PHE A 141 -5.47 2.65 3.20
C PHE A 141 -5.81 2.19 1.78
N VAL A 142 -6.81 1.31 1.64
CA VAL A 142 -7.29 0.83 0.33
C VAL A 142 -7.89 1.98 -0.47
N ALA A 143 -8.66 2.87 0.17
CA ALA A 143 -9.25 4.03 -0.49
C ALA A 143 -8.18 4.99 -1.02
N GLU A 144 -7.10 5.23 -0.26
CA GLU A 144 -5.99 6.08 -0.70
C GLU A 144 -5.30 5.52 -1.94
N GLY A 145 -4.88 4.26 -1.94
CA GLY A 145 -4.24 3.62 -3.09
C GLY A 145 -5.13 3.63 -4.33
N ARG A 146 -6.41 3.32 -4.14
CA ARG A 146 -7.42 3.37 -5.20
C ARG A 146 -7.62 4.77 -5.77
N ALA A 147 -7.66 5.81 -4.93
CA ALA A 147 -7.81 7.18 -5.36
C ALA A 147 -6.62 7.63 -6.23
N VAL A 148 -5.40 7.31 -5.84
CA VAL A 148 -4.17 7.65 -6.59
C VAL A 148 -4.19 7.02 -7.99
N LEU A 149 -4.56 5.74 -8.13
CA LEU A 149 -4.68 5.09 -9.43
C LEU A 149 -5.85 5.66 -10.24
N ALA A 150 -6.99 5.93 -9.60
CA ALA A 150 -8.15 6.51 -10.29
C ALA A 150 -7.86 7.92 -10.83
N ASP A 151 -7.07 8.74 -10.12
CA ASP A 151 -6.64 10.06 -10.60
C ASP A 151 -5.77 9.94 -11.85
N TYR A 152 -4.87 8.96 -11.89
CA TYR A 152 -4.07 8.68 -13.08
C TYR A 152 -4.97 8.27 -14.25
N LEU A 153 -5.89 7.31 -14.04
CA LEU A 153 -6.82 6.86 -15.10
C LEU A 153 -7.66 8.01 -15.65
N ARG A 154 -8.22 8.88 -14.77
CA ARG A 154 -8.95 10.09 -15.19
C ARG A 154 -8.07 11.02 -16.04
N SER A 155 -6.81 11.15 -15.71
CA SER A 155 -5.88 11.97 -16.53
C SER A 155 -5.70 11.40 -17.94
N ARG A 156 -5.78 10.08 -18.11
CA ARG A 156 -5.67 9.44 -19.44
C ARG A 156 -6.97 9.54 -20.22
N VAL A 157 -8.13 9.49 -19.54
CA VAL A 157 -9.42 9.81 -20.17
C VAL A 157 -9.43 11.26 -20.66
N ALA A 158 -9.00 12.21 -19.82
CA ALA A 158 -8.91 13.63 -20.21
C ALA A 158 -7.93 13.88 -21.37
N ALA A 159 -6.86 13.09 -21.49
CA ALA A 159 -5.92 13.11 -22.61
C ALA A 159 -6.47 12.45 -23.90
N GLY A 160 -7.67 11.85 -23.86
CA GLY A 160 -8.29 11.13 -24.99
C GLY A 160 -7.69 9.76 -25.28
N GLU A 161 -6.80 9.25 -24.42
CA GLU A 161 -6.15 7.95 -24.57
C GLU A 161 -7.09 6.80 -24.19
N LEU A 162 -7.83 6.95 -23.09
CA LEU A 162 -8.79 5.99 -22.60
C LEU A 162 -10.22 6.49 -22.85
N ARG A 163 -11.14 5.56 -23.12
CA ARG A 163 -12.58 5.88 -23.16
C ARG A 163 -13.07 6.27 -21.77
N ASP A 164 -14.17 6.99 -21.70
CA ASP A 164 -14.82 7.33 -20.42
C ASP A 164 -15.28 6.05 -19.69
N HIS A 165 -14.97 5.98 -18.40
CA HIS A 165 -15.30 4.86 -17.53
C HIS A 165 -15.22 5.28 -16.06
N ASP A 166 -15.79 4.49 -15.16
CA ASP A 166 -15.62 4.70 -13.73
C ASP A 166 -14.21 4.30 -13.30
N ALA A 167 -13.32 5.30 -13.15
CA ALA A 167 -11.93 5.10 -12.77
C ALA A 167 -11.76 4.48 -11.37
N HIS A 168 -12.69 4.74 -10.43
CA HIS A 168 -12.64 4.12 -9.10
C HIS A 168 -12.99 2.63 -9.16
N THR A 169 -14.01 2.26 -9.93
CA THR A 169 -14.38 0.87 -10.15
C THR A 169 -13.24 0.11 -10.83
N THR A 170 -12.62 0.70 -11.85
CA THR A 170 -11.48 0.10 -12.56
C THR A 170 -10.29 -0.10 -11.61
N ALA A 171 -9.90 0.92 -10.83
CA ALA A 171 -8.83 0.80 -9.85
C ALA A 171 -9.14 -0.25 -8.77
N THR A 172 -10.40 -0.32 -8.33
CA THR A 172 -10.86 -1.34 -7.36
C THR A 172 -10.74 -2.74 -7.94
N ALA A 173 -11.20 -2.96 -9.17
CA ALA A 173 -11.15 -4.26 -9.82
C ALA A 173 -9.71 -4.76 -9.97
N LEU A 174 -8.78 -3.89 -10.39
CA LEU A 174 -7.37 -4.23 -10.54
C LEU A 174 -6.74 -4.63 -9.22
N PHE A 175 -6.84 -3.78 -8.19
CA PHE A 175 -6.21 -4.04 -6.90
C PHE A 175 -6.86 -5.22 -6.16
N ALA A 176 -8.18 -5.32 -6.17
CA ALA A 176 -8.87 -6.42 -5.51
C ALA A 176 -8.55 -7.77 -6.15
N THR A 177 -8.47 -7.84 -7.49
CA THR A 177 -8.14 -9.08 -8.21
C THR A 177 -6.75 -9.58 -7.80
N LEU A 178 -5.74 -8.70 -7.77
CA LEU A 178 -4.39 -9.06 -7.37
C LEU A 178 -4.32 -9.45 -5.89
N ALA A 179 -4.92 -8.66 -5.00
CA ALA A 179 -4.88 -8.91 -3.56
C ALA A 179 -5.61 -10.21 -3.19
N VAL A 180 -6.78 -10.47 -3.76
CA VAL A 180 -7.54 -11.71 -3.52
C VAL A 180 -6.79 -12.91 -4.10
N GLY A 181 -6.29 -12.82 -5.34
CA GLY A 181 -5.52 -13.89 -5.96
C GLY A 181 -4.30 -14.29 -5.10
N ARG A 182 -3.54 -13.30 -4.64
CA ARG A 182 -2.38 -13.54 -3.75
C ARG A 182 -2.78 -14.12 -2.39
N SER A 183 -3.84 -13.60 -1.77
CA SER A 183 -4.29 -14.10 -0.46
C SER A 183 -4.81 -15.53 -0.52
N ALA A 184 -5.41 -15.91 -1.65
CA ALA A 184 -5.91 -17.26 -1.90
C ALA A 184 -4.82 -18.25 -2.35
N GLY A 185 -3.56 -17.81 -2.54
CA GLY A 185 -2.48 -18.63 -3.06
C GLY A 185 -2.61 -18.96 -4.56
N ASN A 186 -3.44 -18.21 -5.28
CA ASN A 186 -3.66 -18.34 -6.72
C ASN A 186 -3.38 -17.00 -7.41
N PRO A 187 -2.10 -16.63 -7.59
CA PRO A 187 -1.73 -15.35 -8.20
C PRO A 187 -2.23 -15.26 -9.65
N VAL A 188 -2.73 -14.09 -10.01
CA VAL A 188 -3.24 -13.78 -11.34
C VAL A 188 -2.06 -13.38 -12.24
N ASP A 189 -2.14 -13.73 -13.53
CA ASP A 189 -1.22 -13.19 -14.51
C ASP A 189 -1.46 -11.68 -14.67
N VAL A 190 -0.45 -10.91 -14.28
CA VAL A 190 -0.55 -9.44 -14.22
C VAL A 190 -0.63 -8.81 -15.61
N ASP A 191 0.11 -9.36 -16.57
CA ASP A 191 0.18 -8.82 -17.92
C ASP A 191 -1.12 -9.14 -18.69
N GLU A 192 -1.69 -10.32 -18.49
CA GLU A 192 -3.00 -10.68 -19.01
C GLU A 192 -4.12 -9.81 -18.43
N LEU A 193 -4.09 -9.57 -17.12
CA LEU A 193 -5.08 -8.70 -16.47
C LEU A 193 -4.96 -7.24 -16.95
N ALA A 194 -3.73 -6.73 -17.09
CA ALA A 194 -3.48 -5.40 -17.65
C ALA A 194 -3.95 -5.31 -19.10
N GLY A 195 -3.66 -6.32 -19.90
CA GLY A 195 -4.10 -6.43 -21.29
C GLY A 195 -5.63 -6.42 -21.42
N LEU A 196 -6.31 -7.21 -20.59
CA LEU A 196 -7.78 -7.26 -20.56
C LEU A 196 -8.39 -5.87 -20.31
N VAL A 197 -7.87 -5.14 -19.33
CA VAL A 197 -8.38 -3.80 -19.00
C VAL A 197 -8.04 -2.79 -20.09
N LEU A 198 -6.81 -2.80 -20.60
CA LEU A 198 -6.39 -1.89 -21.66
C LEU A 198 -7.19 -2.10 -22.96
N HIS A 199 -7.38 -3.32 -23.41
CA HIS A 199 -8.22 -3.62 -24.59
C HIS A 199 -9.67 -3.18 -24.38
N GLY A 200 -10.19 -3.28 -23.15
CA GLY A 200 -11.52 -2.79 -22.82
C GLY A 200 -11.64 -1.27 -22.70
N LEU A 201 -10.53 -0.54 -22.44
CA LEU A 201 -10.53 0.89 -22.17
C LEU A 201 -9.86 1.74 -23.27
N ILE A 202 -9.00 1.17 -24.12
CA ILE A 202 -8.40 1.91 -25.22
C ILE A 202 -9.52 2.37 -26.17
N ARG A 203 -9.45 3.65 -26.52
CA ARG A 203 -10.37 4.22 -27.50
C ARG A 203 -10.00 3.68 -28.88
N THR A 204 -10.89 2.88 -29.47
CA THR A 204 -10.77 2.51 -30.86
C THR A 204 -11.33 3.67 -31.70
N ASP A 205 -10.44 4.38 -32.43
CA ASP A 205 -10.88 5.42 -33.35
C ASP A 205 -11.86 4.84 -34.36
N GLY A 206 -13.11 5.31 -34.28
CA GLY A 206 -14.09 5.36 -35.36
C GLY A 206 -14.48 4.07 -36.07
N GLY A 207 -14.96 3.09 -35.33
CA GLY A 207 -15.93 2.15 -35.91
C GLY A 207 -17.33 2.73 -35.76
N THR A 208 -17.88 3.38 -36.77
CA THR A 208 -19.33 3.62 -36.86
C THR A 208 -20.01 2.26 -36.65
N PRO A 209 -20.91 2.11 -35.67
CA PRO A 209 -21.67 0.86 -35.60
C PRO A 209 -22.35 0.64 -36.96
N PRO A 210 -22.39 -0.58 -37.47
CA PRO A 210 -23.16 -0.85 -38.71
C PRO A 210 -24.60 -0.40 -38.42
N GLU A 211 -25.09 0.54 -39.22
CA GLU A 211 -26.51 0.87 -39.26
C GLU A 211 -27.24 -0.43 -39.56
N GLY A 212 -27.94 -0.93 -38.52
CA GLY A 212 -28.80 -2.09 -38.69
C GLY A 212 -29.87 -1.71 -39.68
N GLU A 213 -29.77 -2.23 -40.89
CA GLU A 213 -30.92 -2.37 -41.81
C GLU A 213 -31.99 -3.13 -41.03
N ILE A 214 -32.96 -2.37 -40.53
CA ILE A 214 -34.25 -2.93 -40.15
C ILE A 214 -35.00 -3.04 -41.47
N ASP A 215 -34.73 -4.13 -42.18
CA ASP A 215 -35.58 -4.50 -43.28
C ASP A 215 -36.91 -5.02 -42.70
N GLY A 216 -37.96 -4.24 -42.97
CA GLY A 216 -39.32 -4.59 -42.65
C GLY A 216 -39.87 -5.63 -43.64
N ALA A 217 -40.51 -6.63 -43.11
CA ALA A 217 -41.64 -7.35 -43.73
C ALA A 217 -42.41 -8.09 -42.63
#